data_9547e7af9e132d803e6521d9d4e2873b
#
_entry.id   9547e7af9e132d803e6521d9d4e2873b
#
_cell.length_a   1.000
_cell.length_b   1.000
_cell.length_c   1.000
_cell.angle_alpha   90.00
_cell.angle_beta   90.00
_cell.angle_gamma   90.00
#
_symmetry.space_group_name_H-M   'P 1'
#
loop_
_entity.id
_entity.type
_entity.pdbx_description
1 polymer ?
#
loop_
_entity_poly.entity_id
_entity_poly.type
_entity_poly.pdbx_seq_one_letter_code
_entity_poly.pdbx_strand_id
1 'polypeptide(L)'
;SMALSSEQQDTLRPLFEAQLPSEEKVDYTVTFEAMSPNEVPVVITRNEFMRRMKDMSQMSGGISFYGAMPDNYNVVINGNHPLVLEALANTEKELGDSLKRMNQKINAAQSEVAAAQEKIGTDADKASEEARKEFDDAEEKLRKLQNDKNEKIRAIGLHSKLVKQIIDLALLSNGMLKGEDLTNFIR
;
A
#
# COMPACT_ATOMS: atom_id res chain seq x y z
N SER A 1 19.89 3.57 -6.33
CA SER A 1 18.81 4.48 -5.93
C SER A 1 17.52 4.08 -6.62
N MET A 2 16.38 4.42 -6.00
CA MET A 2 15.06 4.12 -6.52
C MET A 2 14.62 5.19 -7.53
N ALA A 3 14.06 4.75 -8.67
CA ALA A 3 13.54 5.65 -9.69
C ALA A 3 12.26 6.40 -9.26
N LEU A 4 11.57 5.92 -8.21
CA LEU A 4 10.28 6.44 -7.75
C LEU A 4 10.42 7.44 -6.62
N SER A 5 9.73 8.58 -6.72
CA SER A 5 9.53 9.51 -5.62
C SER A 5 8.52 8.94 -4.61
N SER A 6 8.46 9.53 -3.41
CA SER A 6 7.46 9.16 -2.41
C SER A 6 6.03 9.33 -2.93
N GLU A 7 5.77 10.39 -3.67
CA GLU A 7 4.46 10.67 -4.28
C GLU A 7 4.08 9.59 -5.31
N GLN A 8 5.06 9.15 -6.12
CA GLN A 8 4.84 8.08 -7.09
C GLN A 8 4.61 6.73 -6.41
N GLN A 9 5.31 6.45 -5.32
CA GLN A 9 5.06 5.26 -4.50
C GLN A 9 3.65 5.26 -3.92
N ASP A 10 3.18 6.40 -3.45
CA ASP A 10 1.82 6.55 -2.92
C ASP A 10 0.75 6.38 -4.01
N THR A 11 1.07 6.69 -5.25
CA THR A 11 0.20 6.41 -6.40
C THR A 11 0.17 4.92 -6.72
N LEU A 12 1.33 4.27 -6.73
CA LEU A 12 1.43 2.85 -7.08
C LEU A 12 0.87 1.90 -6.02
N ARG A 13 0.91 2.26 -4.75
CA ARG A 13 0.44 1.38 -3.68
C ARG A 13 -1.01 0.95 -3.86
N PRO A 14 -2.00 1.85 -3.97
CA PRO A 14 -3.39 1.42 -4.17
C PRO A 14 -3.61 0.72 -5.51
N LEU A 15 -2.82 1.06 -6.52
CA LEU A 15 -2.88 0.43 -7.84
C LEU A 15 -2.60 -1.07 -7.75
N PHE A 16 -1.53 -1.46 -7.06
CA PHE A 16 -1.14 -2.86 -6.88
C PHE A 16 -2.00 -3.56 -5.82
N GLU A 17 -2.36 -2.86 -4.75
CA GLU A 17 -3.27 -3.42 -3.73
C GLU A 17 -4.59 -3.88 -4.33
N ALA A 18 -5.07 -3.22 -5.37
CA ALA A 18 -6.33 -3.55 -6.04
C ALA A 18 -6.38 -4.99 -6.56
N GLN A 19 -5.22 -5.56 -6.91
CA GLN A 19 -5.13 -6.92 -7.45
C GLN A 19 -4.73 -7.97 -6.41
N LEU A 20 -4.53 -7.58 -5.16
CA LEU A 20 -4.23 -8.53 -4.10
C LEU A 20 -5.51 -9.26 -3.67
N PRO A 21 -5.42 -10.56 -3.38
CA PRO A 21 -6.59 -11.32 -2.93
C PRO A 21 -7.14 -10.78 -1.61
N SER A 22 -8.46 -10.82 -1.48
CA SER A 22 -9.15 -10.52 -0.23
C SER A 22 -9.52 -11.85 0.42
N GLU A 23 -8.76 -12.27 1.42
CA GLU A 23 -8.98 -13.51 2.15
C GLU A 23 -9.05 -13.22 3.66
N GLU A 24 -9.92 -13.92 4.37
CA GLU A 24 -9.95 -13.86 5.83
C GLU A 24 -8.61 -14.32 6.40
N LYS A 25 -8.15 -13.63 7.44
CA LYS A 25 -6.92 -13.96 8.16
C LYS A 25 -5.65 -13.89 7.30
N VAL A 26 -5.68 -13.12 6.22
CA VAL A 26 -4.50 -12.83 5.41
C VAL A 26 -4.41 -11.33 5.18
N ASP A 27 -3.29 -10.74 5.59
CA ASP A 27 -2.99 -9.32 5.36
C ASP A 27 -1.77 -9.18 4.45
N TYR A 28 -1.82 -8.18 3.59
CA TYR A 28 -0.72 -7.81 2.70
C TYR A 28 -0.24 -6.42 3.02
N THR A 29 1.06 -6.26 3.16
CA THR A 29 1.70 -4.95 3.32
C THR A 29 2.54 -4.67 2.09
N VAL A 30 2.24 -3.60 1.38
CA VAL A 30 2.96 -3.20 0.16
C VAL A 30 4.09 -2.25 0.53
N THR A 31 5.29 -2.62 0.12
CA THR A 31 6.51 -1.81 0.28
C THR A 31 7.25 -1.71 -1.05
N PHE A 32 8.20 -0.76 -1.12
CA PHE A 32 8.98 -0.50 -2.33
C PHE A 32 10.46 -0.64 -2.01
N GLU A 33 11.20 -1.29 -2.88
CA GLU A 33 12.65 -1.40 -2.77
C GLU A 33 13.34 -1.06 -4.09
N ALA A 34 14.56 -0.55 -3.98
CA ALA A 34 15.42 -0.28 -5.12
C ALA A 34 16.19 -1.56 -5.47
N MET A 35 15.62 -2.36 -6.34
CA MET A 35 16.22 -3.60 -6.83
C MET A 35 16.78 -3.38 -8.24
N SER A 36 17.50 -4.36 -8.77
CA SER A 36 17.97 -4.29 -10.16
C SER A 36 16.77 -4.30 -11.13
N PRO A 37 16.82 -3.52 -12.23
CA PRO A 37 15.78 -3.58 -13.25
C PRO A 37 15.61 -4.96 -13.90
N ASN A 38 16.60 -5.83 -13.77
CA ASN A 38 16.58 -7.20 -14.32
C ASN A 38 15.99 -8.22 -13.34
N GLU A 39 15.75 -7.83 -12.10
CA GLU A 39 15.07 -8.69 -11.13
C GLU A 39 13.55 -8.64 -11.35
N VAL A 40 12.82 -9.51 -10.65
CA VAL A 40 11.36 -9.57 -10.80
C VAL A 40 10.70 -8.26 -10.37
N PRO A 41 9.52 -7.93 -10.96
CA PRO A 41 8.82 -6.69 -10.62
C PRO A 41 8.25 -6.67 -9.20
N VAL A 42 7.79 -7.81 -8.68
CA VAL A 42 7.20 -7.92 -7.35
C VAL A 42 7.59 -9.25 -6.73
N VAL A 43 7.97 -9.20 -5.45
CA VAL A 43 8.26 -10.37 -4.64
C VAL A 43 7.29 -10.38 -3.45
N ILE A 44 6.67 -11.52 -3.19
CA ILE A 44 5.84 -11.71 -2.00
C ILE A 44 6.62 -12.58 -1.02
N THR A 45 6.80 -12.08 0.19
CA THR A 45 7.50 -12.78 1.26
C THR A 45 6.62 -12.84 2.50
N ARG A 46 6.79 -13.90 3.28
CA ARG A 46 6.10 -14.05 4.55
C ARG A 46 6.85 -13.27 5.63
N ASN A 47 6.11 -12.63 6.54
CA ASN A 47 6.71 -11.97 7.69
C ASN A 47 7.29 -13.04 8.63
N GLU A 48 8.61 -13.17 8.67
CA GLU A 48 9.31 -14.21 9.43
C GLU A 48 9.09 -14.11 10.94
N PHE A 49 9.06 -12.88 11.46
CA PHE A 49 8.83 -12.69 12.90
C PHE A 49 7.46 -13.21 13.32
N MET A 50 6.41 -12.82 12.57
CA MET A 50 5.05 -13.25 12.85
C MET A 50 4.88 -14.76 12.67
N ARG A 51 5.53 -15.34 11.68
CA ARG A 51 5.52 -16.78 11.43
C ARG A 51 6.13 -17.53 12.62
N ARG A 52 7.29 -17.08 13.10
CA ARG A 52 7.96 -17.70 14.25
C ARG A 52 7.12 -17.60 15.52
N MET A 53 6.51 -16.46 15.78
CA MET A 53 5.66 -16.27 16.94
C MET A 53 4.43 -17.17 16.89
N LYS A 54 3.83 -17.33 15.70
CA LYS A 54 2.69 -18.20 15.48
C LYS A 54 3.06 -19.67 15.69
N ASP A 55 4.17 -20.12 15.13
CA ASP A 55 4.68 -21.49 15.28
C ASP A 55 5.00 -21.81 16.75
N MET A 56 5.67 -20.90 17.45
CA MET A 56 5.99 -21.07 18.87
C MET A 56 4.73 -21.17 19.73
N SER A 57 3.69 -20.40 19.42
CA SER A 57 2.46 -20.44 20.16
C SER A 57 1.69 -21.76 19.95
N GLN A 58 1.74 -22.34 18.77
CA GLN A 58 1.16 -23.64 18.49
C GLN A 58 1.92 -24.78 19.21
N MET A 59 3.24 -24.67 19.32
CA MET A 59 4.08 -25.65 20.01
C MET A 59 3.87 -25.65 21.53
N SER A 60 3.54 -24.52 22.12
CA SER A 60 3.32 -24.41 23.57
C SER A 60 1.94 -24.89 24.04
N GLY A 61 1.05 -25.32 23.11
CA GLY A 61 -0.23 -25.95 23.44
C GLY A 61 -1.27 -25.04 24.04
N GLY A 62 -1.06 -23.73 24.03
CA GLY A 62 -2.01 -22.75 24.57
C GLY A 62 -2.80 -22.04 23.48
N ILE A 63 -3.96 -21.50 23.86
CA ILE A 63 -4.67 -20.52 23.02
C ILE A 63 -3.83 -19.26 23.05
N SER A 64 -3.08 -19.04 22.00
CA SER A 64 -2.19 -17.90 21.93
C SER A 64 -2.81 -16.78 21.14
N PHE A 65 -2.56 -15.57 21.58
CA PHE A 65 -2.87 -14.35 20.85
C PHE A 65 -2.33 -14.38 19.42
N TYR A 66 -1.11 -14.89 19.22
CA TYR A 66 -0.47 -14.98 17.91
C TYR A 66 -1.13 -16.01 16.98
N GLY A 67 -1.73 -17.06 17.51
CA GLY A 67 -2.44 -18.08 16.72
C GLY A 67 -3.73 -17.55 16.08
N ALA A 68 -4.34 -16.50 16.69
CA ALA A 68 -5.54 -15.86 16.19
C ALA A 68 -5.24 -14.70 15.24
N MET A 69 -3.98 -14.27 15.13
CA MET A 69 -3.60 -13.18 14.23
C MET A 69 -3.58 -13.61 12.77
N PRO A 70 -3.90 -12.70 11.83
CA PRO A 70 -3.81 -13.02 10.41
C PRO A 70 -2.37 -13.33 9.98
N ASP A 71 -2.22 -14.14 8.95
CA ASP A 71 -0.95 -14.27 8.25
C ASP A 71 -0.61 -12.96 7.57
N ASN A 72 0.62 -12.48 7.73
CA ASN A 72 1.07 -11.24 7.13
C ASN A 72 2.12 -11.52 6.05
N TYR A 73 1.85 -11.02 4.85
CA TYR A 73 2.77 -11.11 3.72
C TYR A 73 3.24 -9.72 3.34
N ASN A 74 4.52 -9.62 3.00
CA ASN A 74 5.10 -8.41 2.44
C ASN A 74 5.08 -8.52 0.92
N VAL A 75 4.46 -7.54 0.27
CA VAL A 75 4.47 -7.40 -1.18
C VAL A 75 5.50 -6.34 -1.50
N VAL A 76 6.68 -6.77 -1.95
CA VAL A 76 7.81 -5.89 -2.21
C VAL A 76 7.84 -5.57 -3.69
N ILE A 77 7.60 -4.30 -4.02
CA ILE A 77 7.59 -3.82 -5.40
C ILE A 77 8.99 -3.30 -5.75
N ASN A 78 9.54 -3.81 -6.85
CA ASN A 78 10.79 -3.32 -7.40
C ASN A 78 10.57 -1.98 -8.09
N GLY A 79 10.96 -0.89 -7.44
CA GLY A 79 10.74 0.47 -7.94
C GLY A 79 11.55 0.83 -9.17
N ASN A 80 12.47 -0.02 -9.61
CA ASN A 80 13.30 0.19 -10.80
C ASN A 80 12.89 -0.72 -11.98
N HIS A 81 11.91 -1.59 -11.78
CA HIS A 81 11.51 -2.52 -12.83
C HIS A 81 10.73 -1.81 -13.94
N PRO A 82 11.07 -2.07 -15.22
CA PRO A 82 10.38 -1.44 -16.36
C PRO A 82 8.86 -1.60 -16.37
N LEU A 83 8.34 -2.77 -15.98
CA LEU A 83 6.89 -3.01 -15.94
C LEU A 83 6.19 -2.23 -14.83
N VAL A 84 6.86 -2.01 -13.71
CA VAL A 84 6.34 -1.17 -12.62
C VAL A 84 6.28 0.28 -13.07
N LEU A 85 7.33 0.75 -13.74
CA LEU A 85 7.37 2.11 -14.29
C LEU A 85 6.34 2.30 -15.41
N GLU A 86 6.08 1.28 -16.21
CA GLU A 86 5.03 1.30 -17.23
C GLU A 86 3.64 1.41 -16.58
N ALA A 87 3.38 0.64 -15.53
CA ALA A 87 2.12 0.71 -14.79
C ALA A 87 1.89 2.12 -14.21
N LEU A 88 2.95 2.75 -13.71
CA LEU A 88 2.90 4.14 -13.24
C LEU A 88 2.57 5.09 -14.38
N ALA A 89 3.28 5.00 -15.49
CA ALA A 89 3.09 5.87 -16.64
C ALA A 89 1.67 5.77 -17.20
N ASN A 90 1.14 4.55 -17.30
CA ASN A 90 -0.23 4.31 -17.76
C ASN A 90 -1.26 4.95 -16.83
N THR A 91 -1.04 4.87 -15.53
CA THR A 91 -1.92 5.45 -14.50
C THR A 91 -1.87 6.98 -14.54
N GLU A 92 -0.68 7.54 -14.63
CA GLU A 92 -0.49 8.98 -14.75
C GLU A 92 -1.16 9.54 -16.01
N LYS A 93 -1.05 8.83 -17.11
CA LYS A 93 -1.69 9.21 -18.38
C LYS A 93 -3.22 9.16 -18.28
N GLU A 94 -3.76 8.12 -17.68
CA GLU A 94 -5.21 7.94 -17.53
C GLU A 94 -5.82 9.00 -16.61
N LEU A 95 -5.16 9.33 -15.50
CA LEU A 95 -5.61 10.36 -14.57
C LEU A 95 -5.36 11.77 -15.08
N GLY A 96 -4.28 11.98 -15.83
CA GLY A 96 -3.94 13.27 -16.41
C GLY A 96 -3.87 14.39 -15.37
N ASP A 97 -4.49 15.52 -15.68
CA ASP A 97 -4.48 16.70 -14.79
C ASP A 97 -5.20 16.46 -13.45
N SER A 98 -6.09 15.47 -13.38
CA SER A 98 -6.78 15.16 -12.13
C SER A 98 -5.82 14.65 -11.05
N LEU A 99 -4.79 13.90 -11.43
CA LEU A 99 -3.75 13.45 -10.51
C LEU A 99 -2.97 14.64 -9.95
N LYS A 100 -2.60 15.55 -10.81
CA LYS A 100 -1.89 16.78 -10.42
C LYS A 100 -2.71 17.61 -9.42
N ARG A 101 -4.01 17.79 -9.70
CA ARG A 101 -4.91 18.51 -8.79
C ARG A 101 -5.06 17.79 -7.44
N MET A 102 -5.23 16.49 -7.46
CA MET A 102 -5.32 15.70 -6.21
C MET A 102 -4.05 15.81 -5.38
N ASN A 103 -2.88 15.69 -6.01
CA ASN A 103 -1.61 15.81 -5.32
C ASN A 103 -1.39 17.23 -4.75
N GLN A 104 -1.81 18.27 -5.46
CA GLN A 104 -1.75 19.64 -4.96
C GLN A 104 -2.62 19.83 -3.73
N LYS A 105 -3.84 19.30 -3.74
CA LYS A 105 -4.75 19.36 -2.59
C LYS A 105 -4.19 18.60 -1.38
N ILE A 106 -3.63 17.42 -1.62
CA ILE A 106 -3.02 16.61 -0.57
C ILE A 106 -1.82 17.34 0.04
N ASN A 107 -0.96 17.91 -0.78
CA ASN A 107 0.22 18.66 -0.31
C ASN A 107 -0.21 19.89 0.53
N ALA A 108 -1.24 20.60 0.09
CA ALA A 108 -1.79 21.72 0.85
C ALA A 108 -2.37 21.27 2.19
N ALA A 109 -3.11 20.16 2.20
CA ALA A 109 -3.68 19.59 3.42
C ALA A 109 -2.60 19.09 4.39
N GLN A 110 -1.51 18.51 3.88
CA GLN A 110 -0.36 18.11 4.70
C GLN A 110 0.28 19.32 5.37
N SER A 111 0.40 20.43 4.66
CA SER A 111 0.90 21.70 5.22
C SER A 111 -0.01 22.25 6.32
N GLU A 112 -1.33 22.15 6.14
CA GLU A 112 -2.31 22.55 7.16
C GLU A 112 -2.18 21.69 8.43
N VAL A 113 -1.99 20.38 8.28
CA VAL A 113 -1.77 19.47 9.41
C VAL A 113 -0.48 19.85 10.15
N ALA A 114 0.60 20.09 9.43
CA ALA A 114 1.88 20.50 10.03
C ALA A 114 1.76 21.81 10.79
N ALA A 115 1.06 22.81 10.22
CA ALA A 115 0.83 24.10 10.89
C ALA A 115 -0.03 23.95 12.13
N ALA A 116 -1.05 23.11 12.09
CA ALA A 116 -1.92 22.82 13.24
C ALA A 116 -1.14 22.09 14.35
N GLN A 117 -0.24 21.18 13.97
CA GLN A 117 0.64 20.47 14.92
C GLN A 117 1.58 21.43 15.64
N GLU A 118 2.13 22.42 14.95
CA GLU A 118 2.98 23.43 15.57
C GLU A 118 2.24 24.24 16.65
N LYS A 119 0.96 24.54 16.44
CA LYS A 119 0.13 25.25 17.44
C LYS A 119 -0.10 24.43 18.69
N ILE A 120 -0.14 23.11 18.58
CA ILE A 120 -0.26 22.20 19.74
C ILE A 120 1.06 22.11 20.48
N GLY A 121 2.19 22.14 19.75
CA GLY A 121 3.52 22.02 20.31
C GLY A 121 3.83 20.61 20.82
N THR A 122 4.78 20.51 21.75
CA THR A 122 5.26 19.23 22.30
C THR A 122 4.43 18.70 23.45
N ASP A 123 3.57 19.52 24.04
CA ASP A 123 2.71 19.16 25.16
C ASP A 123 1.25 19.31 24.79
N ALA A 124 0.64 18.20 24.38
CA ALA A 124 -0.75 18.15 23.96
C ALA A 124 -1.73 18.53 25.08
N ASP A 125 -1.36 18.31 26.36
CA ASP A 125 -2.22 18.64 27.50
C ASP A 125 -2.35 20.14 27.73
N LYS A 126 -1.38 20.92 27.24
CA LYS A 126 -1.39 22.39 27.35
C LYS A 126 -2.04 23.07 26.14
N ALA A 127 -2.37 22.31 25.11
CA ALA A 127 -3.03 22.86 23.93
C ALA A 127 -4.47 23.26 24.24
N SER A 128 -4.94 24.36 23.61
CA SER A 128 -6.34 24.77 23.71
C SER A 128 -7.25 23.78 22.97
N GLU A 129 -8.52 23.74 23.34
CA GLU A 129 -9.52 22.94 22.62
C GLU A 129 -9.63 23.33 21.16
N GLU A 130 -9.53 24.64 20.86
CA GLU A 130 -9.53 25.15 19.50
C GLU A 130 -8.36 24.60 18.66
N ALA A 131 -7.16 24.57 19.25
CA ALA A 131 -5.97 24.06 18.57
C ALA A 131 -6.09 22.55 18.26
N ARG A 132 -6.64 21.79 19.21
CA ARG A 132 -6.89 20.36 19.03
C ARG A 132 -7.93 20.09 17.94
N LYS A 133 -9.01 20.87 17.95
CA LYS A 133 -10.08 20.75 16.95
C LYS A 133 -9.55 21.10 15.56
N GLU A 134 -8.77 22.15 15.44
CA GLU A 134 -8.14 22.55 14.18
C GLU A 134 -7.26 21.44 13.62
N PHE A 135 -6.46 20.81 14.50
CA PHE A 135 -5.61 19.67 14.13
C PHE A 135 -6.45 18.46 13.67
N ASP A 136 -7.47 18.09 14.45
CA ASP A 136 -8.34 16.95 14.10
C ASP A 136 -9.07 17.18 12.79
N ASP A 137 -9.57 18.39 12.55
CA ASP A 137 -10.25 18.75 11.31
C ASP A 137 -9.28 18.71 10.12
N ALA A 138 -8.05 19.17 10.32
CA ALA A 138 -7.01 19.14 9.28
C ALA A 138 -6.61 17.71 8.92
N GLU A 139 -6.46 16.84 9.93
CA GLU A 139 -6.16 15.41 9.71
C GLU A 139 -7.30 14.70 8.97
N GLU A 140 -8.54 14.98 9.35
CA GLU A 140 -9.70 14.38 8.68
C GLU A 140 -9.79 14.80 7.23
N LYS A 141 -9.56 16.08 6.94
CA LYS A 141 -9.53 16.59 5.56
C LYS A 141 -8.45 15.89 4.74
N LEU A 142 -7.25 15.77 5.29
CA LEU A 142 -6.14 15.07 4.62
C LEU A 142 -6.50 13.61 4.34
N ARG A 143 -7.06 12.93 5.32
CA ARG A 143 -7.49 11.53 5.18
C ARG A 143 -8.51 11.36 4.06
N LYS A 144 -9.51 12.23 3.98
CA LYS A 144 -10.53 12.18 2.92
C LYS A 144 -9.92 12.38 1.53
N LEU A 145 -9.00 13.33 1.41
CA LEU A 145 -8.32 13.59 0.14
C LEU A 145 -7.46 12.39 -0.30
N GLN A 146 -6.74 11.78 0.63
CA GLN A 146 -5.96 10.58 0.35
C GLN A 146 -6.84 9.40 -0.02
N ASN A 147 -7.95 9.21 0.68
CA ASN A 147 -8.92 8.14 0.37
C ASN A 147 -9.55 8.32 -1.00
N ASP A 148 -9.91 9.54 -1.37
CA ASP A 148 -10.48 9.84 -2.69
C ASP A 148 -9.48 9.52 -3.81
N LYS A 149 -8.22 9.89 -3.61
CA LYS A 149 -7.15 9.55 -4.55
C LYS A 149 -6.97 8.03 -4.64
N ASN A 150 -6.91 7.35 -3.50
CA ASN A 150 -6.72 5.91 -3.45
C ASN A 150 -7.85 5.15 -4.12
N GLU A 151 -9.09 5.57 -3.95
CA GLU A 151 -10.25 4.95 -4.60
C GLU A 151 -10.19 5.06 -6.11
N LYS A 152 -9.83 6.23 -6.63
CA LYS A 152 -9.69 6.43 -8.08
C LYS A 152 -8.59 5.55 -8.68
N ILE A 153 -7.45 5.47 -8.00
CA ILE A 153 -6.33 4.66 -8.45
C ILE A 153 -6.65 3.17 -8.33
N ARG A 154 -7.32 2.77 -7.26
CA ARG A 154 -7.73 1.37 -7.06
C ARG A 154 -8.67 0.92 -8.18
N ALA A 155 -9.59 1.78 -8.62
CA ALA A 155 -10.46 1.49 -9.76
C ALA A 155 -9.66 1.22 -11.04
N ILE A 156 -8.61 1.99 -11.28
CA ILE A 156 -7.69 1.78 -12.40
C ILE A 156 -6.97 0.43 -12.25
N GLY A 157 -6.46 0.14 -11.05
CA GLY A 157 -5.77 -1.11 -10.76
C GLY A 157 -6.62 -2.36 -10.98
N LEU A 158 -7.91 -2.29 -10.65
CA LEU A 158 -8.85 -3.39 -10.86
C LEU A 158 -9.04 -3.75 -12.33
N HIS A 159 -8.88 -2.79 -13.24
CA HIS A 159 -9.04 -3.00 -14.68
C HIS A 159 -7.71 -3.11 -15.44
N SER A 160 -6.58 -2.98 -14.74
CA SER A 160 -5.27 -3.06 -15.37
C SER A 160 -4.82 -4.51 -15.57
N LYS A 161 -4.72 -4.92 -16.82
CA LYS A 161 -4.19 -6.26 -17.18
C LYS A 161 -2.73 -6.39 -16.76
N LEU A 162 -1.94 -5.32 -16.93
CA LEU A 162 -0.52 -5.33 -16.57
C LEU A 162 -0.33 -5.56 -15.07
N VAL A 163 -1.05 -4.81 -14.23
CA VAL A 163 -0.98 -4.95 -12.77
C VAL A 163 -1.43 -6.34 -12.34
N LYS A 164 -2.53 -6.85 -12.95
CA LYS A 164 -3.01 -8.20 -12.67
C LYS A 164 -1.94 -9.26 -12.98
N GLN A 165 -1.31 -9.16 -14.14
CA GLN A 165 -0.26 -10.12 -14.53
C GLN A 165 0.94 -10.07 -13.59
N ILE A 166 1.38 -8.88 -13.20
CA ILE A 166 2.49 -8.72 -12.27
C ILE A 166 2.18 -9.36 -10.91
N ILE A 167 1.01 -9.09 -10.37
CA ILE A 167 0.60 -9.64 -9.07
C ILE A 167 0.36 -11.14 -9.16
N ASP A 168 -0.31 -11.63 -10.21
CA ASP A 168 -0.55 -13.07 -10.41
C ASP A 168 0.77 -13.84 -10.50
N LEU A 169 1.78 -13.30 -11.19
CA LEU A 169 3.09 -13.92 -11.28
C LEU A 169 3.76 -14.01 -9.89
N ALA A 170 3.69 -12.95 -9.10
CA ALA A 170 4.24 -12.94 -7.74
C ALA A 170 3.52 -13.94 -6.83
N LEU A 171 2.20 -14.03 -6.92
CA LEU A 171 1.39 -15.00 -6.18
C LEU A 171 1.73 -16.43 -6.59
N LEU A 172 1.84 -16.68 -7.89
CA LEU A 172 2.20 -17.99 -8.44
C LEU A 172 3.58 -18.43 -7.95
N SER A 173 4.55 -17.53 -7.95
CA SER A 173 5.91 -17.81 -7.48
C SER A 173 5.97 -18.20 -5.99
N ASN A 174 4.98 -17.76 -5.23
CA ASN A 174 4.86 -18.08 -3.80
C ASN A 174 3.81 -19.18 -3.51
N GLY A 175 3.30 -19.84 -4.56
CA GLY A 175 2.29 -20.91 -4.44
C GLY A 175 0.92 -20.42 -3.95
N MET A 176 0.64 -19.14 -4.11
CA MET A 176 -0.57 -18.49 -3.57
C MET A 176 -1.66 -18.26 -4.63
N LEU A 177 -1.36 -18.45 -5.91
CA LEU A 177 -2.34 -18.32 -6.99
C LEU A 177 -3.16 -19.62 -7.08
N LYS A 178 -4.47 -19.50 -6.93
CA LYS A 178 -5.38 -20.67 -6.82
C LYS A 178 -6.61 -20.53 -7.71
N GLY A 179 -7.25 -21.68 -7.98
CA GLY A 179 -8.54 -21.77 -8.62
C GLY A 179 -8.59 -21.19 -10.03
N GLU A 180 -9.60 -20.39 -10.30
CA GLU A 180 -9.85 -19.78 -11.61
C GLU A 180 -8.68 -18.87 -12.04
N ASP A 181 -8.10 -18.14 -11.10
CA ASP A 181 -6.97 -17.23 -11.38
C ASP A 181 -5.76 -18.01 -11.87
N LEU A 182 -5.46 -19.18 -11.30
CA LEU A 182 -4.40 -20.04 -11.77
C LEU A 182 -4.67 -20.54 -13.18
N THR A 183 -5.89 -20.98 -13.44
CA THR A 183 -6.32 -21.45 -14.77
C THR A 183 -6.19 -20.35 -15.82
N ASN A 184 -6.63 -19.15 -15.50
CA ASN A 184 -6.58 -18.01 -16.42
C ASN A 184 -5.13 -17.57 -16.68
N PHE A 185 -4.26 -17.64 -15.69
CA PHE A 185 -2.85 -17.29 -15.85
C PHE A 185 -2.12 -18.26 -16.81
N ILE A 186 -2.40 -19.56 -16.71
CA ILE A 186 -1.78 -20.61 -17.55
C ILE A 186 -2.22 -20.51 -19.00
N ARG A 187 -3.44 -20.04 -19.25
CA ARG A 187 -3.95 -19.85 -20.60
C ARG A 187 -3.35 -18.62 -21.27
#